data_e30a4a98333cef9d663bc042b814f025
#
_entry.id   e30a4a98333cef9d663bc042b814f025
#
_cell.length_a   1.000
_cell.length_b   1.000
_cell.length_c   1.000
_cell.angle_alpha   90.00
_cell.angle_beta   90.00
_cell.angle_gamma   90.00
#
_symmetry.space_group_name_H-M   'P 1'
#
loop_
_entity.id
_entity.type
_entity.pdbx_description
1 polymer ?
#
loop_
_entity_poly.entity_id
_entity_poly.type
_entity_poly.pdbx_seq_one_letter_code
_entity_poly.pdbx_strand_id
1 'polypeptide(L)'
;VEIAPGAQIGPDCVIDDHCFVGPGAKARFSVLLESAYLAADATLTGAILCSGASVKRGGSMFEGSAVGTQAVVGAGASVRPDVLIWPGKTVGDGAVVSENVKYGGVRHEIFDDGGVGGDSGIEVTAEIAARIGASIGSSKAGKRVGIACDARRGAQALAYGLMSGLLSVGSHVWNFGECFEAQL
;
A
#
# COMPACT_ATOMS: atom_id res chain seq x y z
N VAL A 1 -20.79 20.90 -6.14
CA VAL A 1 -20.91 19.43 -6.20
C VAL A 1 -21.26 19.01 -7.61
N GLU A 2 -20.55 18.06 -8.17
CA GLU A 2 -20.84 17.45 -9.47
C GLU A 2 -21.13 15.95 -9.28
N ILE A 3 -22.30 15.51 -9.70
CA ILE A 3 -22.72 14.11 -9.62
C ILE A 3 -22.97 13.61 -11.03
N ALA A 4 -22.17 12.63 -11.46
CA ALA A 4 -22.26 12.07 -12.81
C ALA A 4 -23.49 11.16 -12.98
N PRO A 5 -23.99 10.98 -14.22
CA PRO A 5 -25.07 10.07 -14.50
C PRO A 5 -24.78 8.64 -14.03
N GLY A 6 -25.79 8.01 -13.43
CA GLY A 6 -25.66 6.64 -12.90
C GLY A 6 -25.02 6.52 -11.50
N ALA A 7 -24.55 7.62 -10.93
CA ALA A 7 -24.12 7.65 -9.53
C ALA A 7 -25.33 7.39 -8.59
N GLN A 8 -25.09 6.67 -7.52
CA GLN A 8 -26.08 6.32 -6.51
C GLN A 8 -25.70 6.90 -5.16
N ILE A 9 -26.40 7.96 -4.76
CA ILE A 9 -26.27 8.54 -3.42
C ILE A 9 -27.39 7.96 -2.57
N GLY A 10 -27.03 7.18 -1.58
CA GLY A 10 -27.97 6.52 -0.67
C GLY A 10 -28.31 7.38 0.54
N PRO A 11 -28.97 6.79 1.57
CA PRO A 11 -29.35 7.51 2.75
C PRO A 11 -28.13 8.00 3.54
N ASP A 12 -28.37 9.09 4.31
CA ASP A 12 -27.44 9.62 5.31
C ASP A 12 -26.03 9.94 4.74
N CYS A 13 -25.99 10.55 3.57
CA CYS A 13 -24.77 11.07 2.97
C CYS A 13 -24.66 12.60 3.13
N VAL A 14 -23.48 13.06 3.49
CA VAL A 14 -23.11 14.48 3.47
C VAL A 14 -22.07 14.69 2.36
N ILE A 15 -22.34 15.60 1.44
CA ILE A 15 -21.43 15.93 0.33
C ILE A 15 -21.22 17.44 0.35
N ASP A 16 -19.99 17.82 0.65
CA ASP A 16 -19.57 19.22 0.78
C ASP A 16 -19.23 19.84 -0.59
N ASP A 17 -18.80 21.09 -0.60
CA ASP A 17 -18.54 21.84 -1.81
C ASP A 17 -17.42 21.23 -2.68
N HIS A 18 -17.52 21.47 -3.99
CA HIS A 18 -16.54 21.05 -5.01
C HIS A 18 -16.27 19.53 -5.07
N CYS A 19 -17.10 18.71 -4.43
CA CYS A 19 -16.99 17.26 -4.55
C CYS A 19 -17.40 16.77 -5.94
N PHE A 20 -16.74 15.70 -6.39
CA PHE A 20 -17.07 14.98 -7.62
C PHE A 20 -17.45 13.53 -7.31
N VAL A 21 -18.58 13.09 -7.85
CA VAL A 21 -19.04 11.70 -7.76
C VAL A 21 -19.20 11.15 -9.17
N GLY A 22 -18.34 10.21 -9.54
CA GLY A 22 -18.22 9.63 -10.87
C GLY A 22 -19.37 8.70 -11.26
N PRO A 23 -19.47 8.34 -12.55
CA PRO A 23 -20.52 7.47 -13.06
C PRO A 23 -20.46 6.08 -12.42
N GLY A 24 -21.62 5.56 -12.04
CA GLY A 24 -21.72 4.26 -11.38
C GLY A 24 -21.20 4.19 -9.95
N ALA A 25 -20.63 5.28 -9.41
CA ALA A 25 -20.15 5.34 -8.05
C ALA A 25 -21.32 5.26 -7.04
N LYS A 26 -21.05 4.70 -5.87
CA LYS A 26 -22.05 4.49 -4.80
C LYS A 26 -21.56 5.06 -3.49
N ALA A 27 -22.38 5.86 -2.84
CA ALA A 27 -22.11 6.36 -1.49
C ALA A 27 -23.34 6.14 -0.60
N ARG A 28 -23.12 5.56 0.57
CA ARG A 28 -24.16 5.33 1.59
C ARG A 28 -23.58 5.58 2.98
N PHE A 29 -24.33 6.25 3.85
CA PHE A 29 -23.92 6.55 5.23
C PHE A 29 -22.54 7.20 5.34
N SER A 30 -22.17 8.04 4.34
CA SER A 30 -20.81 8.47 4.14
C SER A 30 -20.70 9.99 4.06
N VAL A 31 -19.52 10.50 4.40
CA VAL A 31 -19.23 11.94 4.37
C VAL A 31 -18.11 12.20 3.35
N LEU A 32 -18.36 13.09 2.40
CA LEU A 32 -17.39 13.61 1.46
C LEU A 32 -17.17 15.08 1.81
N LEU A 33 -15.99 15.41 2.33
CA LEU A 33 -15.61 16.79 2.64
C LEU A 33 -15.14 17.53 1.39
N GLU A 34 -14.94 18.83 1.51
CA GLU A 34 -14.62 19.75 0.40
C GLU A 34 -13.61 19.16 -0.60
N SER A 35 -13.93 19.27 -1.89
CA SER A 35 -13.09 18.81 -3.00
C SER A 35 -12.76 17.31 -2.99
N ALA A 36 -13.51 16.50 -2.27
CA ALA A 36 -13.35 15.05 -2.31
C ALA A 36 -13.74 14.47 -3.68
N TYR A 37 -13.00 13.47 -4.12
CA TYR A 37 -13.16 12.86 -5.44
C TYR A 37 -13.48 11.38 -5.35
N LEU A 38 -14.67 10.98 -5.77
CA LEU A 38 -15.09 9.59 -5.88
C LEU A 38 -15.19 9.22 -7.37
N ALA A 39 -14.25 8.44 -7.87
CA ALA A 39 -14.18 8.06 -9.28
C ALA A 39 -15.28 7.06 -9.69
N ALA A 40 -15.32 6.75 -11.00
CA ALA A 40 -16.29 5.81 -11.56
C ALA A 40 -16.26 4.45 -10.84
N ASP A 41 -17.43 3.87 -10.64
CA ASP A 41 -17.64 2.54 -10.04
C ASP A 41 -17.07 2.39 -8.61
N ALA A 42 -16.61 3.47 -7.98
CA ALA A 42 -16.10 3.43 -6.62
C ALA A 42 -17.25 3.35 -5.58
N THR A 43 -16.99 2.75 -4.43
CA THR A 43 -18.02 2.50 -3.42
C THR A 43 -17.58 3.00 -2.04
N LEU A 44 -18.44 3.79 -1.40
CA LEU A 44 -18.32 4.20 -0.01
C LEU A 44 -19.49 3.67 0.80
N THR A 45 -19.21 3.01 1.91
CA THR A 45 -20.22 2.55 2.86
C THR A 45 -19.78 2.90 4.26
N GLY A 46 -20.46 3.83 4.93
CA GLY A 46 -20.15 4.24 6.30
C GLY A 46 -18.75 4.85 6.45
N ALA A 47 -18.24 5.54 5.43
CA ALA A 47 -16.85 5.99 5.34
C ALA A 47 -16.75 7.52 5.24
N ILE A 48 -15.58 8.05 5.57
CA ILE A 48 -15.27 9.49 5.48
C ILE A 48 -14.15 9.74 4.49
N LEU A 49 -14.40 10.59 3.51
CA LEU A 49 -13.41 11.19 2.63
C LEU A 49 -13.12 12.62 3.09
N CYS A 50 -11.93 12.87 3.63
CA CYS A 50 -11.50 14.21 4.02
C CYS A 50 -11.21 15.09 2.79
N SER A 51 -10.99 16.39 3.03
CA SER A 51 -10.84 17.38 1.97
C SER A 51 -9.76 17.03 0.96
N GLY A 52 -10.09 17.06 -0.32
CA GLY A 52 -9.20 16.71 -1.42
C GLY A 52 -8.79 15.23 -1.48
N ALA A 53 -9.33 14.38 -0.62
CA ALA A 53 -9.08 12.94 -0.70
C ALA A 53 -9.74 12.33 -1.94
N SER A 54 -9.16 11.27 -2.47
CA SER A 54 -9.68 10.64 -3.68
C SER A 54 -9.73 9.12 -3.59
N VAL A 55 -10.82 8.55 -4.09
CA VAL A 55 -10.96 7.12 -4.33
C VAL A 55 -11.00 6.93 -5.85
N LYS A 56 -10.03 6.19 -6.37
CA LYS A 56 -9.93 5.91 -7.79
C LYS A 56 -10.96 4.88 -8.23
N ARG A 57 -11.03 4.64 -9.55
CA ARG A 57 -12.02 3.77 -10.19
C ARG A 57 -12.13 2.41 -9.50
N GLY A 58 -13.36 2.00 -9.15
CA GLY A 58 -13.63 0.70 -8.54
C GLY A 58 -13.07 0.52 -7.13
N GLY A 59 -12.46 1.55 -6.53
CA GLY A 59 -11.99 1.50 -5.15
C GLY A 59 -13.16 1.41 -4.17
N SER A 60 -12.96 0.74 -3.03
CA SER A 60 -14.02 0.49 -2.05
C SER A 60 -13.57 0.85 -0.64
N MET A 61 -14.45 1.50 0.09
CA MET A 61 -14.25 1.84 1.51
C MET A 61 -15.43 1.35 2.33
N PHE A 62 -15.12 0.79 3.48
CA PHE A 62 -16.10 0.17 4.37
C PHE A 62 -16.28 0.94 5.68
N GLU A 63 -17.21 0.49 6.49
CA GLU A 63 -17.73 1.16 7.68
C GLU A 63 -16.62 1.59 8.66
N GLY A 64 -16.72 2.77 9.21
CA GLY A 64 -15.76 3.32 10.18
C GLY A 64 -14.42 3.73 9.56
N SER A 65 -14.18 3.48 8.26
CA SER A 65 -12.94 3.88 7.62
C SER A 65 -12.91 5.37 7.29
N ALA A 66 -11.71 5.96 7.34
CA ALA A 66 -11.51 7.35 6.95
C ALA A 66 -10.23 7.54 6.13
N VAL A 67 -10.34 8.36 5.10
CA VAL A 67 -9.19 8.76 4.25
C VAL A 67 -8.89 10.24 4.48
N GLY A 68 -7.69 10.49 4.99
CA GLY A 68 -7.21 11.81 5.36
C GLY A 68 -7.05 12.76 4.17
N THR A 69 -6.91 14.04 4.48
CA THR A 69 -6.77 15.12 3.50
C THR A 69 -5.73 14.81 2.43
N GLN A 70 -6.10 14.98 1.16
CA GLN A 70 -5.25 14.74 -0.02
C GLN A 70 -4.68 13.32 -0.14
N ALA A 71 -5.18 12.36 0.63
CA ALA A 71 -4.79 10.97 0.47
C ALA A 71 -5.52 10.31 -0.71
N VAL A 72 -4.90 9.29 -1.28
CA VAL A 72 -5.38 8.63 -2.49
C VAL A 72 -5.57 7.14 -2.25
N VAL A 73 -6.76 6.65 -2.53
CA VAL A 73 -7.06 5.21 -2.62
C VAL A 73 -7.02 4.80 -4.08
N GLY A 74 -6.14 3.89 -4.44
CA GLY A 74 -5.88 3.41 -5.79
C GLY A 74 -7.07 2.71 -6.45
N ALA A 75 -6.94 2.48 -7.75
CA ALA A 75 -8.00 1.82 -8.52
C ALA A 75 -8.19 0.38 -8.05
N GLY A 76 -9.45 -0.03 -7.83
CA GLY A 76 -9.76 -1.37 -7.33
C GLY A 76 -9.25 -1.69 -5.92
N ALA A 77 -8.64 -0.73 -5.22
CA ALA A 77 -8.18 -0.94 -3.86
C ALA A 77 -9.35 -1.04 -2.87
N SER A 78 -9.14 -1.74 -1.76
CA SER A 78 -10.15 -2.00 -0.75
C SER A 78 -9.66 -1.58 0.64
N VAL A 79 -10.35 -0.63 1.26
CA VAL A 79 -10.07 -0.18 2.63
C VAL A 79 -11.05 -0.86 3.57
N ARG A 80 -10.53 -1.72 4.44
CA ARG A 80 -11.34 -2.52 5.38
C ARG A 80 -12.01 -1.65 6.43
N PRO A 81 -13.03 -2.18 7.16
CA PRO A 81 -13.69 -1.45 8.24
C PRO A 81 -12.71 -0.93 9.29
N ASP A 82 -13.02 0.24 9.87
CA ASP A 82 -12.28 0.90 10.94
C ASP A 82 -10.84 1.30 10.61
N VAL A 83 -10.43 1.24 9.34
CA VAL A 83 -9.08 1.60 8.88
C VAL A 83 -8.97 3.11 8.64
N LEU A 84 -7.92 3.70 9.18
CA LEU A 84 -7.59 5.12 9.01
C LEU A 84 -6.37 5.28 8.09
N ILE A 85 -6.54 6.06 7.03
CA ILE A 85 -5.45 6.46 6.12
C ILE A 85 -5.09 7.91 6.42
N TRP A 86 -3.85 8.17 6.87
CA TRP A 86 -3.39 9.51 7.23
C TRP A 86 -3.33 10.45 6.02
N PRO A 87 -3.33 11.77 6.26
CA PRO A 87 -3.22 12.77 5.18
C PRO A 87 -2.03 12.56 4.25
N GLY A 88 -2.22 12.81 2.96
CA GLY A 88 -1.18 12.73 1.93
C GLY A 88 -0.68 11.32 1.64
N LYS A 89 -1.31 10.27 2.17
CA LYS A 89 -0.90 8.88 1.92
C LYS A 89 -1.50 8.32 0.65
N THR A 90 -0.80 7.36 0.05
CA THR A 90 -1.27 6.68 -1.16
C THR A 90 -1.39 5.19 -0.92
N VAL A 91 -2.56 4.66 -1.24
CA VAL A 91 -2.82 3.23 -1.35
C VAL A 91 -2.70 2.86 -2.82
N GLY A 92 -1.87 1.87 -3.14
CA GLY A 92 -1.67 1.39 -4.49
C GLY A 92 -2.90 0.72 -5.09
N ASP A 93 -2.93 0.62 -6.42
CA ASP A 93 -4.02 -0.01 -7.15
C ASP A 93 -4.15 -1.49 -6.74
N GLY A 94 -5.39 -1.95 -6.58
CA GLY A 94 -5.71 -3.32 -6.18
C GLY A 94 -5.33 -3.71 -4.75
N ALA A 95 -4.71 -2.82 -3.97
CA ALA A 95 -4.27 -3.14 -2.63
C ALA A 95 -5.44 -3.31 -1.64
N VAL A 96 -5.27 -4.22 -0.69
CA VAL A 96 -6.20 -4.42 0.43
C VAL A 96 -5.57 -3.88 1.71
N VAL A 97 -6.20 -2.86 2.29
CA VAL A 97 -5.72 -2.22 3.51
C VAL A 97 -6.53 -2.72 4.70
N SER A 98 -5.87 -3.41 5.61
CA SER A 98 -6.47 -3.97 6.83
C SER A 98 -5.95 -3.33 8.11
N GLU A 99 -4.97 -2.43 8.01
CA GLU A 99 -4.36 -1.73 9.14
C GLU A 99 -4.23 -0.24 8.83
N ASN A 100 -4.10 0.57 9.88
CA ASN A 100 -3.98 2.02 9.75
C ASN A 100 -2.70 2.42 8.99
N VAL A 101 -2.83 3.26 7.97
CA VAL A 101 -1.72 3.75 7.15
C VAL A 101 -1.27 5.11 7.67
N LYS A 102 -0.32 5.10 8.59
CA LYS A 102 0.26 6.31 9.18
C LYS A 102 1.57 6.71 8.51
N TYR A 103 2.38 5.74 8.12
CA TYR A 103 3.70 5.93 7.50
C TYR A 103 3.75 5.15 6.19
N GLY A 104 4.58 5.61 5.24
CA GLY A 104 4.72 4.98 3.94
C GLY A 104 3.45 4.99 3.09
N GLY A 105 3.35 4.03 2.19
CA GLY A 105 2.19 3.75 1.35
C GLY A 105 1.85 2.25 1.41
N VAL A 106 0.71 1.88 0.86
CA VAL A 106 0.33 0.47 0.72
C VAL A 106 0.39 0.09 -0.74
N ARG A 107 1.20 -0.91 -1.07
CA ARG A 107 1.34 -1.45 -2.43
C ARG A 107 0.62 -2.79 -2.53
N HIS A 108 0.10 -3.10 -3.71
CA HIS A 108 -0.52 -4.39 -4.01
C HIS A 108 0.54 -5.50 -4.11
N GLU A 109 1.67 -5.18 -4.74
CA GLU A 109 2.78 -6.10 -4.94
C GLU A 109 4.04 -5.59 -4.23
N ILE A 110 4.75 -6.51 -3.58
CA ILE A 110 6.03 -6.21 -2.92
C ILE A 110 7.16 -6.19 -3.96
N PHE A 111 7.03 -7.01 -5.02
CA PHE A 111 8.01 -7.14 -6.08
C PHE A 111 7.55 -6.39 -7.33
N ASP A 112 8.45 -5.64 -7.93
CA ASP A 112 8.32 -5.04 -9.25
C ASP A 112 9.43 -5.56 -10.19
N ASP A 113 9.50 -5.05 -11.44
CA ASP A 113 10.51 -5.46 -12.42
C ASP A 113 11.97 -5.22 -11.96
N GLY A 114 12.19 -4.33 -11.01
CA GLY A 114 13.50 -4.03 -10.42
C GLY A 114 13.77 -4.73 -9.08
N GLY A 115 12.78 -5.45 -8.55
CA GLY A 115 12.88 -6.10 -7.23
C GLY A 115 11.92 -5.53 -6.20
N VAL A 116 12.38 -5.29 -4.98
CA VAL A 116 11.59 -4.70 -3.89
C VAL A 116 12.00 -3.26 -3.69
N GLY A 117 11.11 -2.32 -4.01
CA GLY A 117 11.33 -0.90 -3.85
C GLY A 117 10.46 -0.28 -2.76
N GLY A 118 10.95 0.77 -2.08
CA GLY A 118 10.19 1.51 -1.06
C GLY A 118 11.07 2.33 -0.15
N ASP A 119 10.45 3.08 0.76
CA ASP A 119 11.16 3.86 1.77
C ASP A 119 11.86 2.93 2.78
N SER A 120 13.20 3.03 2.82
CA SER A 120 14.02 2.21 3.72
C SER A 120 13.67 2.47 5.19
N GLY A 121 13.44 1.39 5.95
CA GLY A 121 13.08 1.46 7.36
C GLY A 121 11.59 1.72 7.63
N ILE A 122 10.79 1.98 6.60
CA ILE A 122 9.34 2.20 6.68
C ILE A 122 8.60 1.13 5.85
N GLU A 123 8.81 1.15 4.55
CA GLU A 123 8.20 0.20 3.61
C GLU A 123 9.08 -1.02 3.35
N VAL A 124 10.39 -0.82 3.33
CA VAL A 124 11.39 -1.90 3.20
C VAL A 124 12.19 -1.97 4.48
N THR A 125 11.86 -2.94 5.33
CA THR A 125 12.47 -3.15 6.65
C THR A 125 13.31 -4.42 6.69
N ALA A 126 14.19 -4.55 7.68
CA ALA A 126 14.94 -5.77 7.91
C ALA A 126 14.03 -6.99 8.19
N GLU A 127 12.83 -6.77 8.76
CA GLU A 127 11.83 -7.82 8.96
C GLU A 127 11.28 -8.33 7.63
N ILE A 128 10.91 -7.43 6.72
CA ILE A 128 10.43 -7.78 5.38
C ILE A 128 11.56 -8.51 4.62
N ALA A 129 12.79 -8.02 4.71
CA ALA A 129 13.95 -8.68 4.11
C ALA A 129 14.13 -10.11 4.66
N ALA A 130 13.95 -10.33 5.96
CA ALA A 130 14.01 -11.66 6.56
C ALA A 130 12.90 -12.60 6.05
N ARG A 131 11.67 -12.10 5.92
CA ARG A 131 10.55 -12.87 5.33
C ARG A 131 10.83 -13.25 3.87
N ILE A 132 11.37 -12.34 3.09
CA ILE A 132 11.80 -12.59 1.70
C ILE A 132 12.89 -13.65 1.67
N GLY A 133 13.91 -13.55 2.53
CA GLY A 133 14.97 -14.53 2.65
C GLY A 133 14.46 -15.92 3.00
N ALA A 134 13.55 -16.03 3.95
CA ALA A 134 12.90 -17.29 4.32
C ALA A 134 12.10 -17.89 3.15
N SER A 135 11.35 -17.06 2.42
CA SER A 135 10.59 -17.49 1.25
C SER A 135 11.49 -18.02 0.13
N ILE A 136 12.56 -17.30 -0.22
CA ILE A 136 13.55 -17.70 -1.22
C ILE A 136 14.24 -19.00 -0.79
N GLY A 137 14.67 -19.08 0.45
CA GLY A 137 15.36 -20.25 0.98
C GLY A 137 14.47 -21.49 1.03
N SER A 138 13.19 -21.34 1.36
CA SER A 138 12.23 -22.46 1.37
C SER A 138 11.98 -23.00 -0.03
N SER A 139 11.97 -22.15 -1.07
CA SER A 139 11.81 -22.61 -2.45
C SER A 139 13.07 -23.29 -3.01
N LYS A 140 14.23 -23.06 -2.41
CA LYS A 140 15.54 -23.54 -2.84
C LYS A 140 16.34 -24.16 -1.69
N ALA A 141 15.67 -24.89 -0.82
CA ALA A 141 16.30 -25.52 0.36
C ALA A 141 17.60 -26.26 0.02
N GLY A 142 18.63 -26.07 0.84
CA GLY A 142 19.96 -26.67 0.66
C GLY A 142 20.83 -26.03 -0.41
N LYS A 143 20.37 -24.96 -1.10
CA LYS A 143 21.20 -24.24 -2.07
C LYS A 143 22.09 -23.18 -1.40
N ARG A 144 23.17 -22.85 -2.09
CA ARG A 144 24.08 -21.76 -1.71
C ARG A 144 23.56 -20.47 -2.31
N VAL A 145 23.46 -19.42 -1.49
CA VAL A 145 23.00 -18.08 -1.89
C VAL A 145 24.08 -17.06 -1.55
N GLY A 146 24.51 -16.30 -2.53
CA GLY A 146 25.40 -15.15 -2.33
C GLY A 146 24.57 -13.91 -2.00
N ILE A 147 25.01 -13.13 -1.03
CA ILE A 147 24.42 -11.83 -0.68
C ILE A 147 25.52 -10.78 -0.71
N ALA A 148 25.20 -9.65 -1.33
CA ALA A 148 26.00 -8.45 -1.29
C ALA A 148 25.10 -7.23 -1.06
N CYS A 149 25.67 -6.14 -0.63
CA CYS A 149 24.99 -4.85 -0.52
C CYS A 149 25.88 -3.73 -1.07
N ASP A 150 25.28 -2.59 -1.37
CA ASP A 150 26.00 -1.37 -1.68
C ASP A 150 26.32 -0.56 -0.40
N ALA A 151 27.02 0.57 -0.56
CA ALA A 151 27.40 1.45 0.55
C ALA A 151 26.27 2.38 1.03
N ARG A 152 25.03 2.24 0.54
CA ARG A 152 23.92 3.09 0.97
C ARG A 152 23.54 2.84 2.42
N ARG A 153 23.11 3.89 3.11
CA ARG A 153 22.64 3.78 4.51
C ARG A 153 21.46 2.81 4.57
N GLY A 154 21.53 1.86 5.50
CA GLY A 154 20.50 0.84 5.70
C GLY A 154 20.65 -0.42 4.83
N ALA A 155 21.45 -0.41 3.76
CA ALA A 155 21.65 -1.57 2.90
C ALA A 155 22.18 -2.79 3.68
N GLN A 156 23.12 -2.56 4.59
CA GLN A 156 23.68 -3.61 5.44
C GLN A 156 22.64 -4.24 6.38
N ALA A 157 21.72 -3.44 6.94
CA ALA A 157 20.64 -3.94 7.78
C ALA A 157 19.68 -4.85 6.99
N LEU A 158 19.35 -4.46 5.75
CA LEU A 158 18.52 -5.26 4.85
C LEU A 158 19.24 -6.56 4.45
N ALA A 159 20.53 -6.51 4.16
CA ALA A 159 21.35 -7.68 3.84
C ALA A 159 21.39 -8.67 5.01
N TYR A 160 21.56 -8.20 6.24
CA TYR A 160 21.52 -9.06 7.43
C TYR A 160 20.13 -9.63 7.67
N GLY A 161 19.07 -8.87 7.47
CA GLY A 161 17.69 -9.37 7.51
C GLY A 161 17.48 -10.52 6.52
N LEU A 162 17.82 -10.31 5.25
CA LEU A 162 17.71 -11.31 4.19
C LEU A 162 18.52 -12.57 4.52
N MET A 163 19.75 -12.40 4.99
CA MET A 163 20.63 -13.51 5.42
C MET A 163 20.02 -14.28 6.58
N SER A 164 19.48 -13.62 7.59
CA SER A 164 18.81 -14.26 8.72
C SER A 164 17.65 -15.13 8.26
N GLY A 165 16.83 -14.62 7.34
CA GLY A 165 15.71 -15.37 6.75
C GLY A 165 16.17 -16.62 5.99
N LEU A 166 17.18 -16.50 5.15
CA LEU A 166 17.78 -17.64 4.41
C LEU A 166 18.34 -18.72 5.35
N LEU A 167 19.09 -18.30 6.37
CA LEU A 167 19.69 -19.21 7.34
C LEU A 167 18.63 -19.94 8.18
N SER A 168 17.53 -19.27 8.53
CA SER A 168 16.44 -19.85 9.33
C SER A 168 15.78 -21.06 8.68
N VAL A 169 15.85 -21.16 7.36
CA VAL A 169 15.30 -22.28 6.57
C VAL A 169 16.36 -23.24 6.03
N GLY A 170 17.59 -23.17 6.57
CA GLY A 170 18.67 -24.11 6.26
C GLY A 170 19.43 -23.87 4.96
N SER A 171 19.34 -22.68 4.37
CA SER A 171 20.17 -22.29 3.21
C SER A 171 21.60 -21.98 3.64
N HIS A 172 22.59 -22.25 2.78
CA HIS A 172 23.96 -21.80 2.96
C HIS A 172 24.15 -20.41 2.36
N VAL A 173 24.55 -19.43 3.18
CA VAL A 173 24.70 -18.05 2.75
C VAL A 173 26.16 -17.62 2.72
N TRP A 174 26.57 -17.03 1.61
CA TRP A 174 27.87 -16.38 1.43
C TRP A 174 27.65 -14.88 1.47
N ASN A 175 28.25 -14.19 2.43
CA ASN A 175 28.19 -12.74 2.52
C ASN A 175 29.44 -12.15 1.87
N PHE A 176 29.26 -11.46 0.75
CA PHE A 176 30.32 -10.77 0.01
C PHE A 176 30.56 -9.33 0.51
N GLY A 177 29.75 -8.87 1.47
CA GLY A 177 29.86 -7.51 2.01
C GLY A 177 29.44 -6.45 1.02
N GLU A 178 30.13 -5.31 1.06
CA GLU A 178 29.88 -4.20 0.14
C GLU A 178 30.58 -4.47 -1.19
N CYS A 179 29.80 -4.60 -2.27
CA CYS A 179 30.32 -4.74 -3.61
C CYS A 179 29.38 -4.17 -4.66
N PHE A 180 29.87 -3.96 -5.87
CA PHE A 180 29.04 -3.60 -7.01
C PHE A 180 28.38 -4.84 -7.62
N GLU A 181 27.21 -4.67 -8.22
CA GLU A 181 26.45 -5.75 -8.88
C GLU A 181 27.29 -6.56 -9.89
N ALA A 182 28.17 -5.90 -10.61
CA ALA A 182 29.09 -6.53 -11.58
C ALA A 182 30.17 -7.43 -10.94
N GLN A 183 30.29 -7.47 -9.62
CA GLN A 183 31.25 -8.28 -8.88
C GLN A 183 30.65 -9.57 -8.29
N LEU A 184 29.34 -9.71 -8.37
CA LEU A 184 28.59 -10.89 -7.96
C LEU A 184 28.47 -11.89 -9.11
#